data_0fe69497c3748ef829f964bfcfb619ea
#
_entry.id   0fe69497c3748ef829f964bfcfb619ea
#
_cell.length_a   1.000
_cell.length_b   1.000
_cell.length_c   1.000
_cell.angle_alpha   90.00
_cell.angle_beta   90.00
_cell.angle_gamma   90.00
#
_symmetry.space_group_name_H-M   'P 1'
#
loop_
_entity.id
_entity.type
_entity.pdbx_description
1 polymer ?
#
loop_
_entity_poly.entity_id
_entity_poly.type
_entity_poly.pdbx_seq_one_letter_code
_entity_poly.pdbx_strand_id
1 'polypeptide(L)'
;MSKTKQKLDQNTIHRVLKLIRPYAGMVILTLTFALITVVTTLLAPVLSGKAVDMILGPGQVDFAGLGKIAIAMAATIACTALAQWLMNVVNNRITFQVVRDMRVRAFGQLEILPLKYMDAHRPGDAISRITTDVEQFSDGLLMGFTQLFTGVLTILGTLGVMLFIDWRIALVVVALT
;
A
#
# COMPACT_ATOMS: atom_id res chain seq x y z
N MET A 1 -19.94 -28.59 4.63
CA MET A 1 -18.90 -27.54 4.43
C MET A 1 -19.09 -26.49 5.51
N SER A 2 -18.39 -26.61 6.63
CA SER A 2 -18.49 -25.70 7.76
C SER A 2 -17.57 -24.49 7.52
N LYS A 3 -18.15 -23.29 7.35
CA LYS A 3 -17.43 -22.03 7.33
C LYS A 3 -16.97 -21.71 8.75
N THR A 4 -15.78 -22.14 9.12
CA THR A 4 -15.11 -21.65 10.32
C THR A 4 -14.82 -20.17 10.11
N LYS A 5 -15.66 -19.28 10.65
CA LYS A 5 -15.32 -17.87 10.84
C LYS A 5 -14.13 -17.82 11.77
N GLN A 6 -12.92 -17.69 11.21
CA GLN A 6 -11.73 -17.34 11.98
C GLN A 6 -12.00 -15.97 12.62
N LYS A 7 -12.41 -15.97 13.89
CA LYS A 7 -12.35 -14.77 14.73
C LYS A 7 -10.87 -14.37 14.73
N LEU A 8 -10.57 -13.24 14.12
CA LEU A 8 -9.27 -12.58 14.29
C LEU A 8 -9.08 -12.35 15.78
N ASP A 9 -8.28 -13.21 16.39
CA ASP A 9 -8.01 -13.16 17.82
C ASP A 9 -7.28 -11.85 18.10
N GLN A 10 -7.80 -11.03 19.00
CA GLN A 10 -7.18 -9.73 19.36
C GLN A 10 -5.72 -9.92 19.77
N ASN A 11 -5.37 -11.07 20.32
CA ASN A 11 -4.00 -11.47 20.62
C ASN A 11 -3.11 -11.61 19.38
N THR A 12 -3.66 -12.04 18.24
CA THR A 12 -2.91 -12.18 16.98
C THR A 12 -2.58 -10.79 16.41
N ILE A 13 -3.54 -9.88 16.40
CA ILE A 13 -3.34 -8.49 15.96
C ILE A 13 -2.28 -7.80 16.83
N HIS A 14 -2.35 -7.98 18.15
CA HIS A 14 -1.38 -7.38 19.07
C HIS A 14 0.04 -7.94 18.89
N ARG A 15 0.18 -9.23 18.60
CA ARG A 15 1.48 -9.87 18.27
C ARG A 15 2.05 -9.34 16.97
N VAL A 16 1.22 -9.16 15.94
CA VAL A 16 1.62 -8.59 14.65
C VAL A 16 2.04 -7.13 14.79
N LEU A 17 1.27 -6.32 15.52
CA LEU A 17 1.63 -4.92 15.81
C LEU A 17 2.94 -4.81 16.60
N LYS A 18 3.18 -5.72 17.55
CA LYS A 18 4.45 -5.78 18.30
C LYS A 18 5.64 -6.16 17.41
N LEU A 19 5.42 -6.97 16.38
CA LEU A 19 6.45 -7.33 15.41
C LEU A 19 6.83 -6.14 14.50
N ILE A 20 5.84 -5.31 14.14
CA ILE A 20 6.03 -4.14 13.26
C ILE A 20 6.58 -2.92 14.02
N ARG A 21 6.40 -2.87 15.33
CA ARG A 21 6.81 -1.72 16.17
C ARG A 21 8.25 -1.25 15.95
N PRO A 22 9.28 -2.09 15.81
CA PRO A 22 10.64 -1.66 15.54
C PRO A 22 10.79 -0.97 14.17
N TYR A 23 9.87 -1.22 13.23
CA TYR A 23 9.86 -0.66 11.88
C TYR A 23 8.89 0.52 11.71
N ALA A 24 8.28 1.00 12.80
CA ALA A 24 7.25 2.05 12.78
C ALA A 24 7.68 3.30 11.99
N GLY A 25 8.96 3.71 12.10
CA GLY A 25 9.49 4.84 11.33
C GLY A 25 9.43 4.63 9.82
N MET A 26 9.76 3.42 9.35
CA MET A 26 9.68 3.07 7.92
C MET A 26 8.23 2.95 7.46
N VAL A 27 7.35 2.40 8.31
CA VAL A 27 5.91 2.33 8.02
C VAL A 27 5.30 3.72 7.89
N ILE A 28 5.64 4.66 8.79
CA ILE A 28 5.20 6.06 8.69
C ILE A 28 5.70 6.69 7.38
N LEU A 29 6.96 6.42 6.99
CA LEU A 29 7.52 6.90 5.74
C LEU A 29 6.76 6.35 4.53
N THR A 30 6.43 5.06 4.52
CA THR A 30 5.59 4.44 3.48
C THR A 30 4.22 5.10 3.40
N LEU A 31 3.56 5.35 4.54
CA LEU A 31 2.27 6.02 4.59
C LEU A 31 2.34 7.46 4.07
N THR A 32 3.43 8.16 4.35
CA THR A 32 3.66 9.51 3.82
C THR A 32 3.78 9.49 2.29
N PHE A 33 4.55 8.55 1.73
CA PHE A 33 4.64 8.40 0.27
C PHE A 33 3.31 7.94 -0.34
N ALA A 34 2.55 7.07 0.33
CA ALA A 34 1.22 6.69 -0.10
C ALA A 34 0.27 7.90 -0.16
N LEU A 35 0.30 8.77 0.84
CA LEU A 35 -0.48 10.00 0.86
C LEU A 35 -0.10 10.93 -0.30
N ILE A 36 1.19 11.14 -0.53
CA ILE A 36 1.69 11.93 -1.66
C ILE A 36 1.20 11.34 -2.99
N THR A 37 1.30 10.02 -3.16
CA THR A 37 0.84 9.32 -4.35
C THR A 37 -0.65 9.53 -4.58
N VAL A 38 -1.48 9.38 -3.56
CA VAL A 38 -2.93 9.59 -3.65
C VAL A 38 -3.26 11.03 -4.04
N VAL A 39 -2.66 12.01 -3.37
CA VAL A 39 -2.91 13.43 -3.66
C VAL A 39 -2.50 13.77 -5.10
N THR A 40 -1.34 13.34 -5.54
CA THR A 40 -0.86 13.61 -6.92
C THR A 40 -1.70 12.88 -7.96
N THR A 41 -2.16 11.67 -7.69
CA THR A 41 -3.06 10.92 -8.58
C THR A 41 -4.41 11.62 -8.74
N LEU A 42 -4.96 12.18 -7.66
CA LEU A 42 -6.23 12.93 -7.70
C LEU A 42 -6.11 14.29 -8.41
N LEU A 43 -4.91 14.86 -8.54
CA LEU A 43 -4.68 16.08 -9.31
C LEU A 43 -4.80 15.84 -10.84
N ALA A 44 -4.52 14.63 -11.33
CA ALA A 44 -4.53 14.34 -12.76
C ALA A 44 -5.91 14.57 -13.43
N PRO A 45 -7.05 14.07 -12.88
CA PRO A 45 -8.38 14.38 -13.43
C PRO A 45 -8.72 15.87 -13.38
N VAL A 46 -8.33 16.57 -12.32
CA VAL A 46 -8.58 18.01 -12.16
C VAL A 46 -7.80 18.81 -13.21
N LEU A 47 -6.54 18.46 -13.45
CA LEU A 47 -5.73 19.11 -14.50
C LEU A 47 -6.26 18.79 -15.89
N SER A 48 -6.74 17.56 -16.13
CA SER A 48 -7.37 17.17 -17.39
C SER A 48 -8.65 17.98 -17.65
N GLY A 49 -9.49 18.18 -16.65
CA GLY A 49 -10.67 19.03 -16.74
C GLY A 49 -10.31 20.46 -17.13
N LYS A 50 -9.33 21.06 -16.45
CA LYS A 50 -8.83 22.41 -16.79
C LYS A 50 -8.23 22.50 -18.19
N ALA A 51 -7.60 21.44 -18.70
CA ALA A 51 -7.10 21.41 -20.06
C ALA A 51 -8.24 21.44 -21.08
N VAL A 52 -9.33 20.72 -20.82
CA VAL A 52 -10.53 20.74 -21.68
C VAL A 52 -11.21 22.11 -21.67
N ASP A 53 -11.30 22.76 -20.51
CA ASP A 53 -11.91 24.10 -20.37
C ASP A 53 -11.16 25.19 -21.17
N MET A 54 -9.89 24.95 -21.51
CA MET A 54 -9.12 25.89 -22.37
C MET A 54 -9.35 25.72 -23.86
N ILE A 55 -10.15 24.71 -24.24
CA ILE A 55 -10.57 24.48 -25.64
C ILE A 55 -11.96 25.09 -25.84
N LEU A 56 -12.03 26.44 -26.01
CA LEU A 56 -13.28 27.21 -26.02
C LEU A 56 -14.05 27.12 -27.33
N GLY A 57 -13.54 26.44 -28.36
CA GLY A 57 -14.23 26.30 -29.66
C GLY A 57 -13.28 26.24 -30.85
N PRO A 58 -13.81 26.06 -32.08
CA PRO A 58 -12.99 25.95 -33.26
C PRO A 58 -12.23 27.27 -33.53
N GLY A 59 -10.90 27.22 -33.42
CA GLY A 59 -9.98 28.32 -33.68
C GLY A 59 -9.64 29.22 -32.48
N GLN A 60 -10.19 28.96 -31.28
CA GLN A 60 -9.88 29.70 -30.05
C GLN A 60 -9.24 28.78 -29.02
N VAL A 61 -8.02 28.31 -29.29
CA VAL A 61 -7.24 27.47 -28.35
C VAL A 61 -6.13 28.31 -27.75
N ASP A 62 -6.11 28.45 -26.43
CA ASP A 62 -4.97 29.05 -25.72
C ASP A 62 -3.82 28.06 -25.61
N PHE A 63 -2.95 28.03 -26.62
CA PHE A 63 -1.77 27.16 -26.63
C PHE A 63 -0.78 27.47 -25.50
N ALA A 64 -0.70 28.71 -25.03
CA ALA A 64 0.19 29.08 -23.94
C ALA A 64 -0.32 28.54 -22.60
N GLY A 65 -1.62 28.62 -22.35
CA GLY A 65 -2.28 28.03 -21.19
C GLY A 65 -2.22 26.51 -21.21
N LEU A 66 -2.50 25.88 -22.35
CA LEU A 66 -2.41 24.44 -22.53
C LEU A 66 -1.00 23.92 -22.31
N GLY A 67 0.03 24.64 -22.77
CA GLY A 67 1.43 24.30 -22.50
C GLY A 67 1.78 24.29 -21.00
N LYS A 68 1.26 25.25 -20.23
CA LYS A 68 1.45 25.29 -18.77
C LYS A 68 0.79 24.09 -18.07
N ILE A 69 -0.43 23.73 -18.50
CA ILE A 69 -1.12 22.56 -17.95
C ILE A 69 -0.39 21.27 -18.32
N ALA A 70 0.11 21.13 -19.55
CA ALA A 70 0.89 19.97 -19.96
C ALA A 70 2.16 19.80 -19.13
N ILE A 71 2.87 20.88 -18.83
CA ILE A 71 4.04 20.86 -17.92
C ILE A 71 3.61 20.47 -16.51
N ALA A 72 2.51 21.02 -15.99
CA ALA A 72 1.99 20.66 -14.66
C ALA A 72 1.59 19.18 -14.60
N MET A 73 0.95 18.64 -15.63
CA MET A 73 0.62 17.22 -15.72
C MET A 73 1.88 16.36 -15.75
N ALA A 74 2.88 16.70 -16.56
CA ALA A 74 4.16 15.99 -16.60
C ALA A 74 4.85 15.98 -15.23
N ALA A 75 4.88 17.14 -14.56
CA ALA A 75 5.43 17.26 -13.20
C ALA A 75 4.65 16.41 -12.19
N THR A 76 3.33 16.37 -12.25
CA THR A 76 2.47 15.56 -11.40
C THR A 76 2.73 14.06 -11.61
N ILE A 77 2.83 13.61 -12.86
CA ILE A 77 3.14 12.22 -13.21
C ILE A 77 4.54 11.84 -12.69
N ALA A 78 5.54 12.69 -12.91
CA ALA A 78 6.89 12.45 -12.42
C ALA A 78 6.95 12.37 -10.88
N CYS A 79 6.24 13.26 -10.19
CA CYS A 79 6.13 13.24 -8.72
C CYS A 79 5.46 11.96 -8.22
N THR A 80 4.36 11.53 -8.86
CA THR A 80 3.67 10.28 -8.54
C THR A 80 4.58 9.07 -8.73
N ALA A 81 5.27 8.99 -9.87
CA ALA A 81 6.19 7.88 -10.17
C ALA A 81 7.34 7.82 -9.16
N LEU A 82 7.91 8.97 -8.79
CA LEU A 82 8.99 9.05 -7.81
C LEU A 82 8.50 8.63 -6.42
N ALA A 83 7.35 9.13 -5.98
CA ALA A 83 6.76 8.76 -4.70
C ALA A 83 6.46 7.26 -4.63
N GLN A 84 5.92 6.68 -5.70
CA GLN A 84 5.63 5.26 -5.79
C GLN A 84 6.90 4.41 -5.81
N TRP A 85 7.93 4.84 -6.52
CA TRP A 85 9.23 4.16 -6.51
C TRP A 85 9.85 4.17 -5.11
N LEU A 86 9.89 5.32 -4.43
CA LEU A 86 10.39 5.43 -3.07
C LEU A 86 9.58 4.58 -2.08
N MET A 87 8.27 4.57 -2.20
CA MET A 87 7.39 3.72 -1.40
C MET A 87 7.74 2.24 -1.57
N ASN A 88 7.94 1.77 -2.82
CA ASN A 88 8.33 0.38 -3.09
C ASN A 88 9.72 0.04 -2.52
N VAL A 89 10.69 0.95 -2.62
CA VAL A 89 12.02 0.77 -2.02
C VAL A 89 11.94 0.60 -0.50
N VAL A 90 11.15 1.45 0.17
CA VAL A 90 10.96 1.38 1.62
C VAL A 90 10.22 0.08 2.00
N ASN A 91 9.17 -0.29 1.28
CA ASN A 91 8.42 -1.53 1.52
C ASN A 91 9.32 -2.77 1.39
N ASN A 92 10.11 -2.86 0.31
CA ASN A 92 11.06 -3.96 0.13
C ASN A 92 12.05 -4.04 1.31
N ARG A 93 12.55 -2.90 1.76
CA ARG A 93 13.48 -2.85 2.89
C ARG A 93 12.84 -3.35 4.19
N ILE A 94 11.59 -2.98 4.45
CA ILE A 94 10.82 -3.48 5.61
C ILE A 94 10.64 -5.00 5.49
N THR A 95 10.19 -5.48 4.32
CA THR A 95 9.98 -6.92 4.06
C THR A 95 11.25 -7.72 4.36
N PHE A 96 12.40 -7.32 3.79
CA PHE A 96 13.67 -8.02 4.03
C PHE A 96 14.08 -8.03 5.50
N GLN A 97 13.88 -6.94 6.22
CA GLN A 97 14.22 -6.88 7.64
C GLN A 97 13.29 -7.75 8.49
N VAL A 98 11.99 -7.72 8.23
CA VAL A 98 11.00 -8.55 8.92
C VAL A 98 11.27 -10.04 8.67
N VAL A 99 11.49 -10.43 7.41
CA VAL A 99 11.83 -11.82 7.04
C VAL A 99 13.09 -12.28 7.75
N ARG A 100 14.15 -11.47 7.74
CA ARG A 100 15.40 -11.76 8.44
C ARG A 100 15.17 -12.00 9.93
N ASP A 101 14.47 -11.10 10.60
CA ASP A 101 14.25 -11.18 12.04
C ASP A 101 13.34 -12.36 12.40
N MET A 102 12.35 -12.68 11.59
CA MET A 102 11.51 -13.85 11.76
C MET A 102 12.32 -15.14 11.58
N ARG A 103 13.17 -15.21 10.54
CA ARG A 103 14.06 -16.38 10.34
C ARG A 103 15.01 -16.59 11.50
N VAL A 104 15.67 -15.53 11.96
CA VAL A 104 16.58 -15.62 13.12
C VAL A 104 15.86 -16.13 14.35
N ARG A 105 14.66 -15.64 14.64
CA ARG A 105 13.85 -16.12 15.78
C ARG A 105 13.39 -17.56 15.59
N ALA A 106 13.00 -17.95 14.38
CA ALA A 106 12.57 -19.32 14.10
C ALA A 106 13.72 -20.32 14.22
N PHE A 107 14.91 -19.99 13.72
CA PHE A 107 16.11 -20.82 13.89
C PHE A 107 16.53 -20.93 15.36
N GLY A 108 16.51 -19.83 16.13
CA GLY A 108 16.80 -19.88 17.55
C GLY A 108 15.80 -20.73 18.37
N GLN A 109 14.55 -20.85 17.90
CA GLN A 109 13.59 -21.78 18.50
C GLN A 109 13.89 -23.24 18.12
N LEU A 110 14.39 -23.51 16.92
CA LEU A 110 14.80 -24.85 16.49
C LEU A 110 15.99 -25.39 17.28
N GLU A 111 16.96 -24.54 17.65
CA GLU A 111 18.12 -24.95 18.46
C GLU A 111 17.76 -25.45 19.87
N ILE A 112 16.64 -24.97 20.42
CA ILE A 112 16.20 -25.31 21.77
C ILE A 112 15.27 -26.55 21.77
N LEU A 113 14.85 -27.06 20.61
CA LEU A 113 13.95 -28.20 20.51
C LEU A 113 14.63 -29.51 20.89
N PRO A 114 13.98 -30.38 21.71
CA PRO A 114 14.53 -31.69 22.06
C PRO A 114 14.78 -32.53 20.81
N LEU A 115 15.91 -33.26 20.77
CA LEU A 115 16.28 -34.20 19.70
C LEU A 115 15.14 -35.15 19.34
N LYS A 116 14.34 -35.61 20.32
CA LYS A 116 13.17 -36.45 20.10
C LYS A 116 12.13 -35.85 19.15
N TYR A 117 12.02 -34.53 19.11
CA TYR A 117 11.10 -33.85 18.16
C TYR A 117 11.70 -33.84 16.77
N MET A 118 13.01 -33.66 16.65
CA MET A 118 13.71 -33.64 15.35
C MET A 118 13.73 -35.03 14.70
N ASP A 119 13.81 -36.10 15.49
CA ASP A 119 13.74 -37.48 14.99
C ASP A 119 12.34 -37.86 14.49
N ALA A 120 11.28 -37.26 15.07
CA ALA A 120 9.90 -37.51 14.68
C ALA A 120 9.43 -36.70 13.45
N HIS A 121 10.14 -35.65 13.09
CA HIS A 121 9.77 -34.76 11.98
C HIS A 121 10.96 -34.59 11.03
N ARG A 122 10.68 -34.65 9.71
CA ARG A 122 11.74 -34.47 8.69
C ARG A 122 12.33 -33.06 8.81
N PRO A 123 13.63 -32.88 9.03
CA PRO A 123 14.25 -31.56 9.18
C PRO A 123 14.00 -30.66 7.99
N GLY A 124 13.88 -31.22 6.78
CA GLY A 124 13.57 -30.48 5.56
C GLY A 124 12.23 -29.76 5.56
N ASP A 125 11.19 -30.35 6.18
CA ASP A 125 9.87 -29.72 6.29
C ASP A 125 9.89 -28.48 7.19
N ALA A 126 10.65 -28.55 8.29
CA ALA A 126 10.82 -27.42 9.21
C ALA A 126 11.57 -26.27 8.55
N ILE A 127 12.65 -26.57 7.82
CA ILE A 127 13.45 -25.59 7.09
C ILE A 127 12.62 -24.96 5.94
N SER A 128 11.86 -25.77 5.19
CA SER A 128 11.00 -25.28 4.13
C SER A 128 9.94 -24.32 4.65
N ARG A 129 9.28 -24.62 5.77
CA ARG A 129 8.30 -23.75 6.42
C ARG A 129 8.93 -22.44 6.90
N ILE A 130 10.10 -22.50 7.55
CA ILE A 130 10.80 -21.28 8.00
C ILE A 130 11.23 -20.41 6.83
N THR A 131 11.50 -20.99 5.66
CA THR A 131 11.91 -20.21 4.49
C THR A 131 10.72 -19.67 3.72
N THR A 132 9.77 -20.53 3.37
CA THR A 132 8.67 -20.17 2.46
C THR A 132 7.50 -19.50 3.18
N ASP A 133 7.07 -20.05 4.33
CA ASP A 133 5.91 -19.50 5.04
C ASP A 133 6.21 -18.13 5.65
N VAL A 134 7.44 -17.89 6.12
CA VAL A 134 7.87 -16.58 6.64
C VAL A 134 7.90 -15.54 5.53
N GLU A 135 8.36 -15.89 4.34
CA GLU A 135 8.40 -14.99 3.18
C GLU A 135 6.97 -14.62 2.72
N GLN A 136 6.11 -15.61 2.53
CA GLN A 136 4.71 -15.40 2.16
C GLN A 136 3.93 -14.57 3.21
N PHE A 137 4.19 -14.84 4.50
CA PHE A 137 3.56 -14.08 5.58
C PHE A 137 4.00 -12.61 5.55
N SER A 138 5.30 -12.35 5.38
CA SER A 138 5.84 -11.00 5.37
C SER A 138 5.36 -10.19 4.17
N ASP A 139 5.40 -10.80 2.99
CA ASP A 139 4.92 -10.16 1.75
C ASP A 139 3.42 -9.89 1.81
N GLY A 140 2.63 -10.88 2.24
CA GLY A 140 1.17 -10.74 2.36
C GLY A 140 0.78 -9.67 3.37
N LEU A 141 1.49 -9.56 4.49
CA LEU A 141 1.19 -8.60 5.54
C LEU A 141 1.54 -7.16 5.11
N LEU A 142 2.73 -6.95 4.53
CA LEU A 142 3.18 -5.62 4.13
C LEU A 142 2.47 -5.11 2.89
N MET A 143 2.33 -5.95 1.86
CA MET A 143 1.57 -5.59 0.66
C MET A 143 0.09 -5.36 0.99
N GLY A 144 -0.51 -6.25 1.77
CA GLY A 144 -1.91 -6.13 2.19
C GLY A 144 -2.15 -4.86 3.00
N PHE A 145 -1.28 -4.53 3.95
CA PHE A 145 -1.39 -3.32 4.75
C PHE A 145 -1.24 -2.06 3.90
N THR A 146 -0.23 -2.01 3.02
CA THR A 146 -0.01 -0.86 2.14
C THR A 146 -1.17 -0.68 1.16
N GLN A 147 -1.67 -1.75 0.54
CA GLN A 147 -2.80 -1.70 -0.39
C GLN A 147 -4.09 -1.29 0.30
N LEU A 148 -4.37 -1.81 1.50
CA LEU A 148 -5.54 -1.41 2.28
C LEU A 148 -5.49 0.08 2.62
N PHE A 149 -4.34 0.56 3.09
CA PHE A 149 -4.18 1.96 3.47
C PHE A 149 -4.29 2.90 2.27
N THR A 150 -3.59 2.57 1.18
CA THR A 150 -3.66 3.33 -0.08
C THR A 150 -5.08 3.30 -0.65
N GLY A 151 -5.75 2.16 -0.64
CA GLY A 151 -7.13 2.02 -1.10
C GLY A 151 -8.11 2.87 -0.30
N VAL A 152 -8.03 2.82 1.03
CA VAL A 152 -8.87 3.66 1.91
C VAL A 152 -8.61 5.14 1.68
N LEU A 153 -7.33 5.56 1.61
CA LEU A 153 -6.97 6.95 1.34
C LEU A 153 -7.45 7.41 -0.05
N THR A 154 -7.36 6.54 -1.05
CA THR A 154 -7.85 6.85 -2.41
C THR A 154 -9.36 7.04 -2.41
N ILE A 155 -10.11 6.13 -1.79
CA ILE A 155 -11.57 6.23 -1.71
C ILE A 155 -11.98 7.52 -0.98
N LEU A 156 -11.41 7.77 0.20
CA LEU A 156 -11.72 8.97 0.98
C LEU A 156 -11.30 10.25 0.24
N GLY A 157 -10.13 10.24 -0.40
CA GLY A 157 -9.65 11.36 -1.19
C GLY A 157 -10.51 11.64 -2.42
N THR A 158 -10.90 10.61 -3.15
CA THR A 158 -11.78 10.72 -4.31
C THR A 158 -13.15 11.26 -3.91
N LEU A 159 -13.75 10.70 -2.85
CA LEU A 159 -15.02 11.20 -2.31
C LEU A 159 -14.90 12.65 -1.86
N GLY A 160 -13.81 13.01 -1.18
CA GLY A 160 -13.55 14.38 -0.75
C GLY A 160 -13.47 15.34 -1.94
N VAL A 161 -12.73 15.02 -2.97
CA VAL A 161 -12.62 15.85 -4.20
C VAL A 161 -13.97 15.94 -4.92
N MET A 162 -14.71 14.84 -5.03
CA MET A 162 -16.05 14.84 -5.65
C MET A 162 -17.05 15.71 -4.88
N LEU A 163 -17.05 15.66 -3.56
CA LEU A 163 -17.90 16.51 -2.72
C LEU A 163 -17.55 18.00 -2.86
N PHE A 164 -16.28 18.32 -3.08
CA PHE A 164 -15.81 19.69 -3.30
C PHE A 164 -16.22 20.24 -4.67
N ILE A 165 -16.25 19.39 -5.71
CA ILE A 165 -16.60 19.79 -7.09
C ILE A 165 -18.12 19.88 -7.23
N ASP A 166 -18.85 18.82 -6.89
CA ASP A 166 -20.32 18.80 -6.93
C ASP A 166 -20.85 17.70 -6.00
N TRP A 167 -21.50 18.11 -4.90
CA TRP A 167 -22.06 17.21 -3.92
C TRP A 167 -23.18 16.32 -4.47
N ARG A 168 -23.88 16.77 -5.53
CA ARG A 168 -24.98 16.02 -6.16
C ARG A 168 -24.43 14.83 -6.95
N ILE A 169 -23.36 15.03 -7.67
CA ILE A 169 -22.68 13.95 -8.42
C ILE A 169 -22.09 12.94 -7.44
N ALA A 170 -21.46 13.41 -6.35
CA ALA A 170 -20.94 12.55 -5.30
C ALA A 170 -22.01 11.64 -4.69
N LEU A 171 -23.20 12.18 -4.39
CA LEU A 171 -24.34 11.41 -3.88
C LEU A 171 -24.82 10.33 -4.86
N VAL A 172 -24.92 10.64 -6.15
CA VAL A 172 -25.32 9.67 -7.17
C VAL A 172 -24.29 8.54 -7.29
N VAL A 173 -23.01 8.85 -7.28
CA VAL A 173 -21.95 7.84 -7.36
C VAL A 173 -21.97 6.92 -6.14
N VAL A 174 -22.08 7.47 -4.93
CA VAL A 174 -22.18 6.68 -3.69
C VAL A 174 -23.43 5.80 -3.66
N ALA A 175 -24.55 6.26 -4.23
CA ALA A 175 -25.78 5.48 -4.29
C ALA A 175 -25.74 4.35 -5.33
N LEU A 176 -24.87 4.46 -6.36
CA LEU A 176 -24.72 3.47 -7.41
C LEU A 176 -23.61 2.44 -7.16
N THR A 177 -22.74 2.71 -6.16
CA THR A 177 -21.59 1.83 -5.78
C THR A 177 -21.92 0.97 -4.59
#